data_ce9b58491afa6cb6ff56984fbab6dc9d
#
_entry.id   ce9b58491afa6cb6ff56984fbab6dc9d
#
_cell.length_a   1.000
_cell.length_b   1.000
_cell.length_c   1.000
_cell.angle_alpha   90.00
_cell.angle_beta   90.00
_cell.angle_gamma   90.00
#
_symmetry.space_group_name_H-M   'P 1'
#
loop_
_entity.id
_entity.type
_entity.pdbx_description
1 polymer ?
#
loop_
_entity_poly.entity_id
_entity_poly.type
_entity_poly.pdbx_seq_one_letter_code
_entity_poly.pdbx_strand_id
1 'polypeptide(L)'
;MNTIDKNLSFKAKEIRKSILEVACKSKTAHVGSVLSCVDILTSLYFHELKIDKNDWSNRDIFVLSKGHAALALYTILAHCNIITKKKLFGYLQNNGTLPAHLDKFLAKGIEVSAGSLG
;
A
#
# COMPACT_ATOMS: atom_id res chain seq x y z
N MET A 1 -26.30 -2.22 -3.06
CA MET A 1 -24.93 -2.41 -2.51
C MET A 1 -25.04 -3.10 -1.16
N ASN A 2 -24.39 -4.23 -0.99
CA ASN A 2 -24.41 -4.98 0.27
C ASN A 2 -23.48 -4.32 1.33
N THR A 3 -23.49 -4.86 2.56
CA THR A 3 -22.69 -4.31 3.67
C THR A 3 -21.18 -4.38 3.40
N ILE A 4 -20.69 -5.47 2.77
CA ILE A 4 -19.28 -5.65 2.41
C ILE A 4 -18.85 -4.55 1.44
N ASP A 5 -19.63 -4.32 0.37
CA ASP A 5 -19.33 -3.29 -0.63
C ASP A 5 -19.26 -1.89 -0.01
N LYS A 6 -20.21 -1.58 0.90
CA LYS A 6 -20.22 -0.30 1.61
C LYS A 6 -18.96 -0.12 2.47
N ASN A 7 -18.57 -1.17 3.19
CA ASN A 7 -17.37 -1.14 4.05
C ASN A 7 -16.09 -0.99 3.23
N LEU A 8 -15.97 -1.72 2.12
CA LEU A 8 -14.82 -1.63 1.22
C LEU A 8 -14.75 -0.25 0.54
N SER A 9 -15.90 0.29 0.11
CA SER A 9 -15.96 1.65 -0.47
C SER A 9 -15.53 2.72 0.53
N PHE A 10 -15.98 2.61 1.77
CA PHE A 10 -15.56 3.51 2.84
C PHE A 10 -14.05 3.41 3.09
N LYS A 11 -13.53 2.19 3.20
CA LYS A 11 -12.09 1.93 3.38
C LYS A 11 -11.27 2.48 2.23
N ALA A 12 -11.71 2.30 0.99
CA ALA A 12 -11.03 2.84 -0.19
C ALA A 12 -10.94 4.37 -0.15
N LYS A 13 -12.00 5.06 0.33
CA LYS A 13 -11.96 6.51 0.52
C LYS A 13 -10.93 6.94 1.57
N GLU A 14 -10.87 6.24 2.70
CA GLU A 14 -9.86 6.51 3.72
C GLU A 14 -8.44 6.32 3.19
N ILE A 15 -8.22 5.26 2.42
CA ILE A 15 -6.92 4.97 1.80
C ILE A 15 -6.54 6.07 0.81
N ARG A 16 -7.47 6.52 -0.06
CA ARG A 16 -7.23 7.64 -0.97
C ARG A 16 -6.88 8.91 -0.23
N LYS A 17 -7.57 9.21 0.87
CA LYS A 17 -7.26 10.36 1.71
C LYS A 17 -5.83 10.28 2.26
N SER A 18 -5.43 9.15 2.81
CA SER A 18 -4.07 8.94 3.31
C SER A 18 -3.02 9.07 2.20
N ILE A 19 -3.29 8.53 1.01
CA ILE A 19 -2.42 8.67 -0.16
C ILE A 19 -2.21 10.14 -0.50
N LEU A 20 -3.29 10.92 -0.57
CA LEU A 20 -3.19 12.35 -0.90
C LEU A 20 -2.43 13.14 0.17
N GLU A 21 -2.61 12.82 1.45
CA GLU A 21 -1.85 13.44 2.54
C GLU A 21 -0.35 13.16 2.40
N VAL A 22 0.03 11.90 2.18
CA VAL A 22 1.43 11.51 2.00
C VAL A 22 2.01 12.07 0.70
N ALA A 23 1.26 12.02 -0.40
CA ALA A 23 1.69 12.54 -1.69
C ALA A 23 1.93 14.06 -1.63
N CYS A 24 1.06 14.78 -0.95
CA CYS A 24 1.22 16.23 -0.77
C CYS A 24 2.48 16.56 0.05
N LYS A 25 2.73 15.83 1.12
CA LYS A 25 3.92 15.99 1.96
C LYS A 25 5.21 15.64 1.22
N SER A 26 5.21 14.56 0.46
CA SER A 26 6.39 14.04 -0.24
C SER A 26 6.62 14.68 -1.61
N LYS A 27 5.63 15.41 -2.13
CA LYS A 27 5.64 15.96 -3.49
C LYS A 27 5.92 14.90 -4.54
N THR A 28 5.38 13.70 -4.34
CA THR A 28 5.63 12.55 -5.21
C THR A 28 4.99 12.70 -6.58
N ALA A 29 5.58 12.05 -7.56
CA ALA A 29 4.98 11.80 -8.87
C ALA A 29 4.07 10.55 -8.82
N HIS A 30 3.51 10.16 -9.97
CA HIS A 30 2.73 8.92 -10.16
C HIS A 30 1.41 8.83 -9.38
N VAL A 31 0.84 9.95 -8.90
CA VAL A 31 -0.41 9.95 -8.10
C VAL A 31 -1.57 9.29 -8.85
N GLY A 32 -1.71 9.52 -10.15
CA GLY A 32 -2.74 8.86 -10.97
C GLY A 32 -2.59 7.34 -10.97
N SER A 33 -1.38 6.83 -11.15
CA SER A 33 -1.09 5.39 -11.11
C SER A 33 -1.35 4.80 -9.72
N VAL A 34 -0.99 5.54 -8.67
CA VAL A 34 -1.24 5.15 -7.28
C VAL A 34 -2.75 5.04 -7.01
N LEU A 35 -3.52 6.06 -7.36
CA LEU A 35 -4.96 6.09 -7.12
C LEU A 35 -5.73 5.06 -7.95
N SER A 36 -5.24 4.72 -9.13
CA SER A 36 -5.94 3.78 -10.05
C SER A 36 -6.08 2.36 -9.53
N CYS A 37 -5.22 1.91 -8.60
CA CYS A 37 -5.26 0.56 -8.06
C CYS A 37 -5.83 0.45 -6.65
N VAL A 38 -6.31 1.54 -6.06
CA VAL A 38 -6.77 1.56 -4.67
C VAL A 38 -7.93 0.59 -4.42
N ASP A 39 -8.93 0.56 -5.30
CA ASP A 39 -10.09 -0.32 -5.10
C ASP A 39 -9.71 -1.79 -5.17
N ILE A 40 -8.84 -2.16 -6.12
CA ILE A 40 -8.33 -3.53 -6.23
C ILE A 40 -7.56 -3.92 -4.97
N LEU A 41 -6.62 -3.08 -4.54
CA LEU A 41 -5.82 -3.36 -3.33
C LEU A 41 -6.68 -3.40 -2.07
N THR A 42 -7.68 -2.53 -1.96
CA THR A 42 -8.60 -2.53 -0.83
C THR A 42 -9.39 -3.83 -0.77
N SER A 43 -9.95 -4.28 -1.88
CA SER A 43 -10.68 -5.54 -1.95
C SER A 43 -9.79 -6.73 -1.61
N LEU A 44 -8.57 -6.77 -2.13
CA LEU A 44 -7.63 -7.84 -1.84
C LEU A 44 -7.26 -7.88 -0.35
N TYR A 45 -6.78 -6.79 0.22
CA TYR A 45 -6.22 -6.80 1.57
C TYR A 45 -7.26 -6.80 2.69
N PHE A 46 -8.47 -6.27 2.43
CA PHE A 46 -9.52 -6.20 3.47
C PHE A 46 -10.63 -7.24 3.30
N HIS A 47 -10.57 -8.05 2.24
CA HIS A 47 -11.62 -9.07 2.03
C HIS A 47 -11.06 -10.41 1.55
N GLU A 48 -10.19 -10.45 0.54
CA GLU A 48 -9.80 -11.70 -0.13
C GLU A 48 -8.57 -12.38 0.47
N LEU A 49 -7.50 -11.63 0.73
CA LEU A 49 -6.22 -12.20 1.17
C LEU A 49 -6.29 -12.71 2.61
N LYS A 50 -5.77 -13.90 2.81
CA LYS A 50 -5.58 -14.49 4.14
C LYS A 50 -4.19 -14.12 4.64
N ILE A 51 -4.15 -13.11 5.51
CA ILE A 51 -2.90 -12.62 6.11
C ILE A 51 -3.09 -12.61 7.62
N ASP A 52 -2.38 -13.51 8.30
CA ASP A 52 -2.30 -13.53 9.76
C ASP A 52 -0.92 -13.01 10.17
N LYS A 53 -0.90 -11.93 10.94
CA LYS A 53 0.35 -11.34 11.44
C LYS A 53 1.07 -12.25 12.44
N ASN A 54 0.35 -13.17 13.09
CA ASN A 54 0.90 -14.13 14.03
C ASN A 54 1.44 -15.40 13.33
N ASP A 55 1.01 -15.65 12.10
CA ASP A 55 1.49 -16.75 11.26
C ASP A 55 1.91 -16.22 9.89
N TRP A 56 2.94 -15.37 9.91
CA TRP A 56 3.40 -14.64 8.73
C TRP A 56 3.87 -15.53 7.59
N SER A 57 4.43 -16.70 7.91
CA SER A 57 4.97 -17.63 6.90
C SER A 57 3.89 -18.35 6.09
N ASN A 58 2.66 -18.41 6.59
CA ASN A 58 1.54 -19.14 6.01
C ASN A 58 0.45 -18.20 5.42
N ARG A 59 0.87 -17.04 4.96
CA ARG A 59 -0.05 -16.04 4.38
C ARG A 59 -0.14 -16.14 2.87
N ASP A 60 -1.20 -15.55 2.32
CA ASP A 60 -1.27 -15.27 0.88
C ASP A 60 -0.20 -14.23 0.49
N ILE A 61 0.33 -14.37 -0.71
CA ILE A 61 1.38 -13.50 -1.25
C ILE A 61 0.79 -12.61 -2.34
N PHE A 62 1.01 -11.31 -2.21
CA PHE A 62 0.64 -10.31 -3.23
C PHE A 62 1.89 -9.65 -3.79
N VAL A 63 1.96 -9.52 -5.10
CA VAL A 63 3.06 -8.84 -5.80
C VAL A 63 2.50 -7.69 -6.64
N LEU A 64 2.97 -6.48 -6.37
CA LEU A 64 2.64 -5.29 -7.16
C LEU A 64 3.70 -5.10 -8.26
N SER A 65 3.37 -5.50 -9.48
CA SER A 65 4.29 -5.40 -10.62
C SER A 65 4.60 -3.95 -10.99
N LYS A 66 3.59 -3.06 -10.95
CA LYS A 66 3.83 -1.64 -11.21
C LYS A 66 4.44 -0.93 -10.01
N GLY A 67 5.75 -1.05 -9.86
CA GLY A 67 6.49 -0.54 -8.70
C GLY A 67 6.37 0.97 -8.49
N HIS A 68 6.07 1.74 -9.53
CA HIS A 68 5.82 3.19 -9.43
C HIS A 68 4.52 3.53 -8.68
N ALA A 69 3.62 2.57 -8.47
CA ALA A 69 2.45 2.71 -7.59
C ALA A 69 2.74 2.28 -6.15
N ALA A 70 3.98 2.22 -5.74
CA ALA A 70 4.42 1.76 -4.42
C ALA A 70 3.67 2.43 -3.27
N LEU A 71 3.39 3.73 -3.35
CA LEU A 71 2.67 4.46 -2.31
C LEU A 71 1.29 3.86 -2.02
N ALA A 72 0.59 3.33 -3.03
CA ALA A 72 -0.69 2.64 -2.81
C ALA A 72 -0.51 1.42 -1.91
N LEU A 73 0.49 0.58 -2.20
CA LEU A 73 0.76 -0.62 -1.39
C LEU A 73 1.24 -0.24 0.02
N TYR A 74 2.14 0.73 0.16
CA TYR A 74 2.57 1.20 1.49
C TYR A 74 1.39 1.68 2.33
N THR A 75 0.47 2.44 1.73
CA THR A 75 -0.72 2.94 2.42
C THR A 75 -1.63 1.79 2.87
N ILE A 76 -1.86 0.82 2.01
CA ILE A 76 -2.61 -0.40 2.35
C ILE A 76 -1.96 -1.13 3.52
N LEU A 77 -0.64 -1.37 3.46
CA LEU A 77 0.08 -2.06 4.54
C LEU A 77 -0.01 -1.31 5.87
N ALA A 78 0.01 0.02 5.85
CA ALA A 78 -0.18 0.83 7.05
C ALA A 78 -1.61 0.71 7.61
N HIS A 79 -2.63 0.74 6.74
CA HIS A 79 -4.02 0.54 7.15
C HIS A 79 -4.32 -0.88 7.65
N CYS A 80 -3.54 -1.86 7.23
CA CYS A 80 -3.58 -3.24 7.77
C CYS A 80 -2.72 -3.42 9.03
N ASN A 81 -2.05 -2.37 9.51
CA ASN A 81 -1.09 -2.42 10.62
C ASN A 81 0.08 -3.42 10.40
N ILE A 82 0.46 -3.66 9.16
CA ILE A 82 1.64 -4.45 8.80
C ILE A 82 2.89 -3.57 8.90
N ILE A 83 2.79 -2.31 8.48
CA ILE A 83 3.79 -1.27 8.76
C ILE A 83 3.14 -0.16 9.61
N THR A 84 3.95 0.68 10.24
CA THR A 84 3.43 1.79 11.05
C THR A 84 3.04 2.98 10.19
N LYS A 85 2.11 3.80 10.68
CA LYS A 85 1.79 5.08 10.05
C LYS A 85 3.00 6.02 10.00
N LYS A 86 3.83 6.00 11.02
CA LYS A 86 5.08 6.77 11.05
C LYS A 86 5.98 6.40 9.87
N LYS A 87 6.12 5.10 9.59
CA LYS A 87 6.90 4.61 8.43
C LYS A 87 6.28 5.10 7.12
N LEU A 88 4.96 5.02 6.97
CA LEU A 88 4.25 5.51 5.80
C LEU A 88 4.52 7.01 5.56
N PHE A 89 4.37 7.85 6.59
CA PHE A 89 4.59 9.29 6.46
C PHE A 89 6.07 9.68 6.28
N GLY A 90 6.98 8.73 6.46
CA GLY A 90 8.41 8.86 6.09
C GLY A 90 8.70 8.65 4.60
N TYR A 91 7.69 8.31 3.80
CA TYR A 91 7.83 8.09 2.36
C TYR A 91 8.50 9.30 1.68
N LEU A 92 9.61 9.06 0.98
CA LEU A 92 10.43 10.07 0.30
C LEU A 92 10.87 11.25 1.18
N GLN A 93 10.93 11.05 2.51
CA GLN A 93 11.41 12.08 3.44
C GLN A 93 12.85 11.78 3.88
N ASN A 94 13.56 12.82 4.32
CA ASN A 94 14.83 12.65 5.00
C ASN A 94 14.63 11.78 6.25
N ASN A 95 15.53 10.83 6.48
CA ASN A 95 15.42 9.83 7.56
C ASN A 95 14.25 8.85 7.42
N GLY A 96 13.48 8.90 6.33
CA GLY A 96 12.48 7.89 5.98
C GLY A 96 13.13 6.68 5.31
N THR A 97 12.40 5.56 5.28
CA THR A 97 12.90 4.28 4.74
C THR A 97 12.12 3.78 3.53
N LEU A 98 11.03 4.43 3.16
CA LEU A 98 10.22 3.99 2.02
C LEU A 98 10.60 4.73 0.74
N PRO A 99 11.13 4.02 -0.27
CA PRO A 99 11.53 4.60 -1.55
C PRO A 99 10.35 4.73 -2.52
N ALA A 100 10.58 5.45 -3.62
CA ALA A 100 9.57 5.65 -4.68
C ALA A 100 9.15 4.34 -5.36
N HIS A 101 10.06 3.38 -5.48
CA HIS A 101 9.80 2.05 -6.03
C HIS A 101 9.96 0.99 -4.95
N LEU A 102 9.25 -0.13 -5.11
CA LEU A 102 9.23 -1.19 -4.11
C LEU A 102 10.60 -1.83 -3.91
N ASP A 103 10.99 -1.97 -2.65
CA ASP A 103 12.17 -2.71 -2.23
C ASP A 103 11.77 -3.68 -1.11
N LYS A 104 11.96 -4.98 -1.35
CA LYS A 104 11.54 -6.05 -0.44
C LYS A 104 12.26 -6.03 0.91
N PHE A 105 13.40 -5.38 1.00
CA PHE A 105 14.18 -5.31 2.24
C PHE A 105 13.80 -4.15 3.15
N LEU A 106 13.02 -3.18 2.65
CA LEU A 106 12.73 -1.94 3.36
C LEU A 106 11.39 -1.91 4.07
N ALA A 107 10.47 -2.81 3.73
CA ALA A 107 9.17 -2.87 4.40
C ALA A 107 8.62 -4.30 4.44
N LYS A 108 8.06 -4.65 5.60
CA LYS A 108 7.31 -5.90 5.76
C LYS A 108 6.08 -5.88 4.85
N GLY A 109 5.85 -6.98 4.14
CA GLY A 109 4.73 -7.10 3.20
C GLY A 109 5.08 -6.75 1.77
N ILE A 110 6.28 -6.25 1.50
CA ILE A 110 6.82 -6.08 0.15
C ILE A 110 7.56 -7.37 -0.23
N GLU A 111 6.99 -8.12 -1.15
CA GLU A 111 7.47 -9.48 -1.47
C GLU A 111 8.61 -9.49 -2.48
N VAL A 112 8.59 -8.54 -3.42
CA VAL A 112 9.62 -8.39 -4.46
C VAL A 112 9.95 -6.93 -4.66
N SER A 113 11.19 -6.65 -5.02
CA SER A 113 11.58 -5.34 -5.52
C SER A 113 11.06 -5.18 -6.94
N ALA A 114 10.45 -4.04 -7.24
CA ALA A 114 9.84 -3.77 -8.54
C ALA A 114 10.05 -2.32 -8.96
N GLY A 115 10.05 -2.09 -10.26
CA GLY A 115 10.22 -0.73 -10.81
C GLY A 115 10.28 -0.75 -12.34
N SER A 116 11.09 -1.63 -12.91
CA SER A 116 11.18 -1.79 -14.35
C SER A 116 9.95 -2.55 -14.89
N LEU A 117 9.38 -2.06 -15.96
CA LEU A 117 8.28 -2.71 -16.69
C LEU A 117 8.72 -3.31 -18.03
N GLY A 118 10.03 -3.42 -18.22
CA GLY A 118 10.61 -3.86 -19.47
C GLY A 118 10.93 -2.67 -20.37
#